data_86af2ce17ccaa9ed9055aac5c362b95d
#
_entry.id   86af2ce17ccaa9ed9055aac5c362b95d
#
_cell.length_a   1.000
_cell.length_b   1.000
_cell.length_c   1.000
_cell.angle_alpha   90.00
_cell.angle_beta   90.00
_cell.angle_gamma   90.00
#
_symmetry.space_group_name_H-M   'P 1'
#
loop_
_entity.id
_entity.type
_entity.pdbx_description
1 polymer ?
#
loop_
_entity_poly.entity_id
_entity_poly.type
_entity_poly.pdbx_seq_one_letter_code
_entity_poly.pdbx_strand_id
1 'polypeptide(L)'
;MIPKKFASFLEKANIKTKPVAHKTVYTAFDLANTLKIKLNQIAKTLVVKVEPAIEENGVKHKHILAVLSAHQMLDLGKLKKILKVKKIDLDRENTMAKLFKIKPGAITPFAAFHKVPVMIDKTLLKTKEVLAGTGSFTDSVKVKVNDLVKAGGKIVSSFGKKRK
;
A
#
# COMPACT_ATOMS: atom_id res chain seq x y z
N MET A 1 15.53 0.50 11.49
CA MET A 1 14.91 -0.64 12.19
C MET A 1 13.42 -0.65 11.93
N ILE A 2 12.89 -1.81 11.63
CA ILE A 2 11.45 -1.97 11.39
C ILE A 2 10.68 -1.69 12.70
N PRO A 3 9.58 -0.91 12.63
CA PRO A 3 8.79 -0.64 13.84
C PRO A 3 8.31 -1.92 14.52
N LYS A 4 8.39 -1.94 15.85
CA LYS A 4 8.05 -3.13 16.65
C LYS A 4 6.63 -3.66 16.41
N LYS A 5 5.66 -2.75 16.31
CA LYS A 5 4.26 -3.14 16.07
C LYS A 5 4.12 -3.87 14.74
N PHE A 6 4.81 -3.38 13.71
CA PHE A 6 4.75 -4.00 12.39
C PHE A 6 5.47 -5.35 12.38
N ALA A 7 6.65 -5.44 12.98
CA ALA A 7 7.38 -6.71 13.11
C ALA A 7 6.54 -7.75 13.84
N SER A 8 5.90 -7.35 14.94
CA SER A 8 5.02 -8.21 15.71
C SER A 8 3.81 -8.69 14.89
N PHE A 9 3.25 -7.78 14.08
CA PHE A 9 2.15 -8.13 13.18
C PHE A 9 2.57 -9.20 12.16
N LEU A 10 3.73 -9.01 11.52
CA LEU A 10 4.24 -9.97 10.53
C LEU A 10 4.43 -11.35 11.15
N GLU A 11 4.98 -11.40 12.36
CA GLU A 11 5.22 -12.65 13.07
C GLU A 11 3.91 -13.37 13.39
N LYS A 12 2.94 -12.64 13.95
CA LYS A 12 1.63 -13.21 14.29
C LYS A 12 0.84 -13.67 13.06
N ALA A 13 0.97 -12.96 11.96
CA ALA A 13 0.32 -13.30 10.71
C ALA A 13 1.05 -14.41 9.94
N ASN A 14 2.22 -14.83 10.42
CA ASN A 14 3.08 -15.81 9.78
C ASN A 14 3.46 -15.39 8.36
N ILE A 15 3.77 -14.11 8.18
CA ILE A 15 4.20 -13.55 6.90
C ILE A 15 5.71 -13.40 6.92
N LYS A 16 6.38 -14.09 6.00
CA LYS A 16 7.83 -14.01 5.86
C LYS A 16 8.21 -12.86 4.95
N THR A 17 9.07 -11.99 5.45
CA THR A 17 9.60 -10.87 4.68
C THR A 17 11.11 -10.81 4.81
N LYS A 18 11.74 -10.10 3.87
CA LYS A 18 13.17 -9.83 3.95
C LYS A 18 13.34 -8.34 4.25
N PRO A 19 13.80 -7.98 5.46
CA PRO A 19 14.06 -6.58 5.78
C PRO A 19 15.16 -6.01 4.91
N VAL A 20 14.97 -4.76 4.46
CA VAL A 20 15.95 -4.02 3.67
C VAL A 20 16.17 -2.67 4.33
N ALA A 21 17.34 -2.50 4.94
CA ALA A 21 17.73 -1.23 5.55
C ALA A 21 18.32 -0.33 4.47
N HIS A 22 18.03 0.97 4.55
CA HIS A 22 18.53 1.97 3.61
C HIS A 22 18.59 3.32 4.29
N LYS A 23 19.21 4.30 3.63
CA LYS A 23 19.20 5.67 4.15
C LYS A 23 17.77 6.21 4.13
N THR A 24 17.51 7.29 4.84
CA THR A 24 16.19 7.91 4.90
C THR A 24 15.71 8.29 3.51
N VAL A 25 14.52 7.80 3.15
CA VAL A 25 13.84 8.14 1.89
C VAL A 25 12.38 8.43 2.18
N TYR A 26 11.78 9.33 1.40
CA TYR A 26 10.37 9.70 1.58
C TYR A 26 9.49 9.34 0.38
N THR A 27 10.10 9.01 -0.75
CA THR A 27 9.36 8.69 -1.98
C THR A 27 9.84 7.37 -2.58
N ALA A 28 9.00 6.79 -3.43
CA ALA A 28 9.37 5.57 -4.16
C ALA A 28 10.53 5.84 -5.12
N PHE A 29 10.62 7.04 -5.70
CA PHE A 29 11.75 7.42 -6.56
C PHE A 29 13.06 7.41 -5.79
N ASP A 30 13.07 8.03 -4.61
CA ASP A 30 14.26 8.06 -3.76
C ASP A 30 14.67 6.64 -3.36
N LEU A 31 13.69 5.80 -3.04
CA LEU A 31 13.95 4.41 -2.68
C LEU A 31 14.58 3.65 -3.85
N ALA A 32 14.01 3.80 -5.04
CA ALA A 32 14.52 3.13 -6.23
C ALA A 32 15.96 3.57 -6.55
N ASN A 33 16.24 4.87 -6.45
CA ASN A 33 17.58 5.40 -6.70
C ASN A 33 18.57 4.93 -5.63
N THR A 34 18.16 4.90 -4.38
CA THR A 34 19.02 4.50 -3.25
C THR A 34 19.41 3.02 -3.36
N LEU A 35 18.46 2.16 -3.69
CA LEU A 35 18.68 0.72 -3.78
C LEU A 35 19.07 0.24 -5.18
N LYS A 36 19.10 1.15 -6.16
CA LYS A 36 19.42 0.84 -7.57
C LYS A 36 18.50 -0.26 -8.13
N ILE A 37 17.21 -0.12 -7.89
CA ILE A 37 16.19 -1.05 -8.38
C ILE A 37 15.19 -0.29 -9.26
N LYS A 38 14.38 -1.05 -10.00
CA LYS A 38 13.35 -0.47 -10.87
C LYS A 38 12.10 -0.11 -10.06
N LEU A 39 11.41 0.95 -10.47
CA LEU A 39 10.17 1.37 -9.82
C LEU A 39 9.10 0.29 -9.82
N ASN A 40 9.06 -0.57 -10.84
CA ASN A 40 8.07 -1.64 -10.90
C ASN A 40 8.29 -2.73 -9.82
N GLN A 41 9.41 -2.68 -9.13
CA GLN A 41 9.71 -3.59 -8.01
C GLN A 41 9.26 -3.02 -6.66
N ILE A 42 8.65 -1.84 -6.66
CA ILE A 42 8.18 -1.17 -5.45
C ILE A 42 6.65 -1.09 -5.47
N ALA A 43 6.02 -1.52 -4.38
CA ALA A 43 4.59 -1.35 -4.18
C ALA A 43 4.35 0.01 -3.52
N LYS A 44 3.60 0.86 -4.20
CA LYS A 44 3.21 2.16 -3.71
C LYS A 44 1.82 2.06 -3.09
N THR A 45 1.66 2.60 -1.88
CA THR A 45 0.39 2.58 -1.15
C THR A 45 -0.16 3.99 -1.03
N LEU A 46 -1.38 4.20 -1.51
CA LEU A 46 -2.03 5.50 -1.50
C LEU A 46 -3.33 5.41 -0.72
N VAL A 47 -3.68 6.49 -0.03
CA VAL A 47 -4.91 6.59 0.73
C VAL A 47 -5.98 7.23 -0.13
N VAL A 48 -7.14 6.61 -0.21
CA VAL A 48 -8.25 7.06 -1.04
C VAL A 48 -9.49 7.20 -0.18
N LYS A 49 -10.18 8.34 -0.33
CA LYS A 49 -11.46 8.60 0.33
C LYS A 49 -12.59 8.28 -0.64
N VAL A 50 -13.59 7.56 -0.17
CA VAL A 50 -14.71 7.12 -1.01
C VAL A 50 -16.07 7.47 -0.41
N GLU A 51 -17.05 7.72 -1.28
CA GLU A 51 -18.46 7.91 -0.92
C GLU A 51 -19.32 7.16 -1.94
N PRO A 52 -20.26 6.32 -1.52
CA PRO A 52 -20.54 5.94 -0.13
C PRO A 52 -19.43 5.07 0.47
N ALA A 53 -19.44 4.90 1.79
CA ALA A 53 -18.47 4.06 2.48
C ALA A 53 -18.53 2.62 1.96
N ILE A 54 -17.38 1.96 1.96
CA ILE A 54 -17.28 0.56 1.56
C ILE A 54 -17.41 -0.31 2.81
N GLU A 55 -18.30 -1.30 2.75
CA GLU A 55 -18.48 -2.24 3.84
C GLU A 55 -17.56 -3.43 3.68
N GLU A 56 -16.85 -3.77 4.74
CA GLU A 56 -16.01 -4.95 4.80
C GLU A 56 -16.10 -5.53 6.20
N ASN A 57 -16.44 -6.81 6.30
CA ASN A 57 -16.58 -7.51 7.60
C ASN A 57 -17.52 -6.79 8.56
N GLY A 58 -18.62 -6.21 8.04
CA GLY A 58 -19.61 -5.53 8.85
C GLY A 58 -19.24 -4.10 9.26
N VAL A 59 -18.09 -3.62 8.83
CA VAL A 59 -17.62 -2.26 9.13
C VAL A 59 -17.63 -1.40 7.88
N LYS A 60 -18.15 -0.19 7.99
CA LYS A 60 -18.19 0.78 6.88
C LYS A 60 -16.92 1.64 6.91
N HIS A 61 -16.25 1.71 5.77
CA HIS A 61 -14.98 2.46 5.62
C HIS A 61 -15.13 3.58 4.61
N LYS A 62 -14.80 4.80 5.02
CA LYS A 62 -14.72 5.96 4.13
C LYS A 62 -13.34 6.07 3.48
N HIS A 63 -12.36 5.39 4.02
CA HIS A 63 -10.98 5.39 3.53
C HIS A 63 -10.55 3.97 3.21
N ILE A 64 -9.84 3.83 2.09
CA ILE A 64 -9.24 2.57 1.68
C ILE A 64 -7.81 2.82 1.23
N LEU A 65 -7.05 1.77 1.12
CA LEU A 65 -5.70 1.84 0.56
C LEU A 65 -5.70 1.27 -0.84
N ALA A 66 -5.03 1.96 -1.76
CA ALA A 66 -4.81 1.49 -3.11
C ALA A 66 -3.33 1.19 -3.29
N VAL A 67 -3.02 -0.05 -3.67
CA VAL A 67 -1.64 -0.51 -3.84
C VAL A 67 -1.40 -0.79 -5.31
N LEU A 68 -0.37 -0.17 -5.87
CA LEU A 68 0.00 -0.36 -7.26
C LEU A 68 1.51 -0.25 -7.41
N SER A 69 1.99 -0.64 -8.58
CA SER A 69 3.41 -0.54 -8.90
C SER A 69 3.83 0.92 -8.98
N ALA A 70 4.98 1.26 -8.38
CA ALA A 70 5.41 2.64 -8.24
C ALA A 70 5.72 3.35 -9.57
N HIS A 71 5.89 2.59 -10.67
CA HIS A 71 6.10 3.19 -11.99
C HIS A 71 4.81 3.74 -12.60
N GLN A 72 3.66 3.46 -12.01
CA GLN A 72 2.36 3.91 -12.50
C GLN A 72 1.76 5.00 -11.61
N MET A 73 0.84 5.77 -12.17
CA MET A 73 0.01 6.72 -11.42
C MET A 73 -1.35 6.09 -11.16
N LEU A 74 -1.97 6.46 -10.06
CA LEU A 74 -3.35 6.05 -9.75
C LEU A 74 -4.32 6.75 -10.70
N ASP A 75 -5.16 5.95 -11.36
CA ASP A 75 -6.28 6.48 -12.16
C ASP A 75 -7.55 6.39 -11.32
N LEU A 76 -7.94 7.51 -10.73
CA LEU A 76 -9.10 7.57 -9.85
C LEU A 76 -10.39 7.19 -10.58
N GLY A 77 -10.51 7.53 -11.86
CA GLY A 77 -11.69 7.16 -12.65
C GLY A 77 -11.85 5.65 -12.78
N LYS A 78 -10.75 4.94 -13.04
CA LYS A 78 -10.78 3.49 -13.11
C LYS A 78 -11.14 2.87 -11.76
N LEU A 79 -10.50 3.34 -10.69
CA LEU A 79 -10.76 2.82 -9.35
C LEU A 79 -12.20 3.08 -8.91
N LYS A 80 -12.73 4.26 -9.24
CA LYS A 80 -14.12 4.61 -8.97
C LYS A 80 -15.09 3.59 -9.58
N LYS A 81 -14.85 3.20 -10.83
CA LYS A 81 -15.67 2.20 -11.53
C LYS A 81 -15.56 0.83 -10.89
N ILE A 82 -14.34 0.43 -10.51
CA ILE A 82 -14.08 -0.87 -9.87
C ILE A 82 -14.83 -0.95 -8.55
N LEU A 83 -14.77 0.10 -7.74
CA LEU A 83 -15.39 0.13 -6.41
C LEU A 83 -16.88 0.45 -6.46
N LYS A 84 -17.40 0.91 -7.60
CA LYS A 84 -18.81 1.29 -7.76
C LYS A 84 -19.25 2.35 -6.75
N VAL A 85 -18.39 3.32 -6.52
CA VAL A 85 -18.67 4.46 -5.62
C VAL A 85 -19.03 5.71 -6.42
N LYS A 86 -19.68 6.66 -5.77
CA LYS A 86 -20.12 7.90 -6.41
C LYS A 86 -19.04 8.95 -6.44
N LYS A 87 -18.23 9.03 -5.38
CA LYS A 87 -17.14 9.97 -5.28
C LYS A 87 -15.87 9.26 -4.81
N ILE A 88 -14.73 9.69 -5.34
CA ILE A 88 -13.43 9.16 -4.98
C ILE A 88 -12.40 10.28 -5.08
N ASP A 89 -11.58 10.41 -4.04
CA ASP A 89 -10.51 11.41 -3.99
C ASP A 89 -9.26 10.81 -3.36
N LEU A 90 -8.11 11.28 -3.82
CA LEU A 90 -6.86 10.95 -3.16
C LEU A 90 -6.78 11.74 -1.85
N ASP A 91 -6.67 11.05 -0.73
CA ASP A 91 -6.61 11.72 0.56
C ASP A 91 -5.18 12.08 0.94
N ARG A 92 -5.06 13.01 1.86
CA ARG A 92 -3.75 13.42 2.37
C ARG A 92 -3.26 12.42 3.41
N GLU A 93 -2.00 12.02 3.29
CA GLU A 93 -1.39 11.10 4.24
C GLU A 93 -1.44 11.63 5.68
N ASN A 94 -1.39 12.96 5.85
CA ASN A 94 -1.48 13.59 7.18
C ASN A 94 -2.79 13.23 7.90
N THR A 95 -3.90 13.21 7.17
CA THR A 95 -5.20 12.84 7.74
C THR A 95 -5.18 11.38 8.22
N MET A 96 -4.60 10.51 7.40
CA MET A 96 -4.52 9.09 7.71
C MET A 96 -3.52 8.81 8.82
N ALA A 97 -2.44 9.57 8.89
CA ALA A 97 -1.45 9.44 9.96
C ALA A 97 -2.10 9.66 11.32
N LYS A 98 -3.03 10.61 11.41
CA LYS A 98 -3.79 10.87 12.64
C LYS A 98 -4.72 9.71 12.98
N LEU A 99 -5.39 9.14 11.98
CA LEU A 99 -6.33 8.03 12.18
C LEU A 99 -5.63 6.73 12.57
N PHE A 100 -4.49 6.45 11.97
CA PHE A 100 -3.75 5.20 12.19
C PHE A 100 -2.54 5.36 13.12
N LYS A 101 -2.28 6.57 13.59
CA LYS A 101 -1.15 6.87 14.48
C LYS A 101 0.20 6.48 13.88
N ILE A 102 0.36 6.74 12.58
CA ILE A 102 1.61 6.50 11.84
C ILE A 102 2.12 7.81 11.25
N LYS A 103 3.41 7.83 10.92
CA LYS A 103 4.01 9.01 10.27
C LYS A 103 3.50 9.16 8.84
N PRO A 104 3.27 10.40 8.35
CA PRO A 104 2.92 10.60 6.94
C PRO A 104 3.94 9.95 6.01
N GLY A 105 3.46 9.27 4.97
CA GLY A 105 4.33 8.57 4.02
C GLY A 105 4.82 7.21 4.47
N ALA A 106 4.47 6.79 5.70
CA ALA A 106 4.93 5.53 6.26
C ALA A 106 3.85 4.44 6.28
N ILE A 107 2.87 4.53 5.38
CA ILE A 107 1.76 3.57 5.28
C ILE A 107 2.25 2.27 4.66
N THR A 108 1.81 1.14 5.21
CA THR A 108 2.14 -0.18 4.67
C THR A 108 0.97 -0.73 3.85
N PRO A 109 1.22 -1.63 2.88
CA PRO A 109 0.15 -2.23 2.08
C PRO A 109 -0.54 -3.44 2.73
N PHE A 110 -0.33 -3.65 4.02
CA PHE A 110 -0.90 -4.81 4.72
C PHE A 110 -2.26 -4.44 5.33
N ALA A 111 -3.35 -4.93 4.73
CA ALA A 111 -4.72 -4.61 5.13
C ALA A 111 -5.00 -4.90 6.60
N ALA A 112 -4.64 -6.10 7.05
CA ALA A 112 -4.93 -6.52 8.43
C ALA A 112 -4.19 -5.68 9.47
N PHE A 113 -3.06 -5.07 9.09
CA PHE A 113 -2.31 -4.21 10.00
C PHE A 113 -3.05 -2.89 10.26
N HIS A 114 -3.57 -2.26 9.19
CA HIS A 114 -4.30 -0.99 9.30
C HIS A 114 -5.80 -1.17 9.56
N LYS A 115 -6.31 -2.38 9.39
CA LYS A 115 -7.73 -2.72 9.55
C LYS A 115 -8.64 -1.89 8.64
N VAL A 116 -8.20 -1.66 7.41
CA VAL A 116 -8.98 -0.99 6.35
C VAL A 116 -8.91 -1.81 5.08
N PRO A 117 -9.88 -1.65 4.16
CA PRO A 117 -9.81 -2.34 2.87
C PRO A 117 -8.59 -1.92 2.08
N VAL A 118 -7.92 -2.89 1.47
CA VAL A 118 -6.77 -2.65 0.59
C VAL A 118 -7.07 -3.27 -0.77
N MET A 119 -7.04 -2.43 -1.80
CA MET A 119 -7.24 -2.85 -3.19
C MET A 119 -5.88 -2.89 -3.87
N ILE A 120 -5.56 -4.02 -4.47
CA ILE A 120 -4.27 -4.24 -5.13
C ILE A 120 -4.50 -4.33 -6.63
N ASP A 121 -3.78 -3.49 -7.39
CA ASP A 121 -3.82 -3.52 -8.85
C ASP A 121 -3.29 -4.86 -9.34
N LYS A 122 -4.05 -5.54 -10.20
CA LYS A 122 -3.67 -6.86 -10.69
C LYS A 122 -2.32 -6.88 -11.42
N THR A 123 -1.87 -5.74 -11.97
CA THR A 123 -0.58 -5.71 -12.64
C THR A 123 0.59 -5.90 -11.69
N LEU A 124 0.37 -5.70 -10.38
CA LEU A 124 1.40 -5.97 -9.38
C LEU A 124 1.77 -7.46 -9.35
N LEU A 125 0.86 -8.34 -9.77
CA LEU A 125 1.11 -9.78 -9.83
C LEU A 125 2.20 -10.17 -10.85
N LYS A 126 2.53 -9.28 -11.78
CA LYS A 126 3.63 -9.51 -12.74
C LYS A 126 4.98 -9.58 -12.04
N THR A 127 5.07 -9.02 -10.83
CA THR A 127 6.28 -9.05 -10.01
C THR A 127 6.02 -9.96 -8.81
N LYS A 128 6.83 -11.01 -8.66
CA LYS A 128 6.65 -11.99 -7.57
C LYS A 128 6.82 -11.35 -6.20
N GLU A 129 7.89 -10.57 -6.05
CA GLU A 129 8.23 -9.90 -4.80
C GLU A 129 8.35 -8.41 -5.05
N VAL A 130 7.90 -7.62 -4.08
CA VAL A 130 7.97 -6.16 -4.14
C VAL A 130 8.51 -5.62 -2.84
N LEU A 131 9.10 -4.43 -2.90
CA LEU A 131 9.44 -3.69 -1.69
C LEU A 131 8.21 -2.93 -1.22
N ALA A 132 7.94 -3.02 0.07
CA ALA A 132 6.77 -2.39 0.68
C ALA A 132 7.17 -1.57 1.90
N GLY A 133 6.38 -0.55 2.21
CA GLY A 133 6.59 0.28 3.39
C GLY A 133 6.37 -0.47 4.70
N THR A 134 7.05 -0.03 5.75
CA THR A 134 7.02 -0.66 7.07
C THR A 134 6.51 0.27 8.17
N GLY A 135 6.32 1.55 7.86
CA GLY A 135 6.09 2.59 8.85
C GLY A 135 7.37 3.34 9.22
N SER A 136 8.49 2.98 8.62
CA SER A 136 9.79 3.64 8.82
C SER A 136 10.30 4.19 7.48
N PHE A 137 11.02 5.29 7.53
CA PHE A 137 11.64 5.88 6.33
C PHE A 137 13.04 5.33 6.04
N THR A 138 13.55 4.46 6.92
CA THR A 138 14.89 3.87 6.78
C THR A 138 14.86 2.37 6.53
N ASP A 139 13.66 1.79 6.50
CA ASP A 139 13.50 0.35 6.34
C ASP A 139 12.32 0.02 5.48
N SER A 140 12.51 -0.92 4.57
CA SER A 140 11.45 -1.51 3.76
C SER A 140 11.49 -3.01 3.95
N VAL A 141 10.48 -3.70 3.47
CA VAL A 141 10.49 -5.17 3.45
C VAL A 141 10.25 -5.65 2.04
N LYS A 142 10.97 -6.70 1.67
CA LYS A 142 10.70 -7.42 0.43
C LYS A 142 9.71 -8.52 0.75
N VAL A 143 8.58 -8.50 0.07
CA VAL A 143 7.45 -9.40 0.36
C VAL A 143 6.85 -9.92 -0.92
N LYS A 144 6.35 -11.14 -0.89
CA LYS A 144 5.62 -11.70 -2.03
C LYS A 144 4.26 -11.03 -2.14
N VAL A 145 3.85 -10.72 -3.38
CA VAL A 145 2.55 -10.10 -3.62
C VAL A 145 1.42 -10.98 -3.05
N ASN A 146 1.55 -12.30 -3.16
CA ASN A 146 0.57 -13.23 -2.60
C ASN A 146 0.41 -13.09 -1.08
N ASP A 147 1.46 -12.69 -0.38
CA ASP A 147 1.38 -12.47 1.07
C ASP A 147 0.60 -11.19 1.41
N LEU A 148 0.57 -10.21 0.51
CA LEU A 148 -0.28 -9.04 0.68
C LEU A 148 -1.75 -9.43 0.58
N VAL A 149 -2.07 -10.36 -0.31
CA VAL A 149 -3.42 -10.92 -0.44
C VAL A 149 -3.79 -11.72 0.81
N LYS A 150 -2.86 -12.52 1.31
CA LYS A 150 -3.03 -13.30 2.54
C LYS A 150 -3.30 -12.39 3.73
N ALA A 151 -2.72 -11.20 3.75
CA ALA A 151 -2.93 -10.21 4.80
C ALA A 151 -4.24 -9.42 4.65
N GLY A 152 -5.10 -9.80 3.71
CA GLY A 152 -6.42 -9.22 3.53
C GLY A 152 -6.57 -8.29 2.33
N GLY A 153 -5.52 -8.07 1.55
CA GLY A 153 -5.61 -7.28 0.32
C GLY A 153 -6.43 -8.00 -0.75
N LYS A 154 -7.16 -7.24 -1.54
CA LYS A 154 -7.98 -7.78 -2.63
C LYS A 154 -7.38 -7.38 -3.97
N ILE A 155 -7.11 -8.37 -4.83
CA ILE A 155 -6.69 -8.13 -6.20
C ILE A 155 -7.92 -7.68 -7.00
N VAL A 156 -7.81 -6.53 -7.65
CA VAL A 156 -8.86 -5.98 -8.50
C VAL A 156 -8.31 -5.67 -9.87
N SER A 157 -9.19 -5.29 -10.80
CA SER A 157 -8.78 -4.88 -12.14
C SER A 157 -7.81 -3.70 -12.06
N SER A 158 -6.99 -3.53 -13.09
CA SER A 158 -5.97 -2.48 -13.11
C SER A 158 -6.59 -1.09 -12.97
N PHE A 159 -6.01 -0.29 -12.09
CA PHE A 159 -6.40 1.11 -11.88
C PHE A 159 -5.19 2.05 -11.98
N GLY A 160 -4.08 1.56 -12.47
CA GLY A 160 -2.91 2.37 -12.75
C GLY A 160 -2.92 2.92 -14.17
N LYS A 161 -2.19 4.01 -14.38
CA LYS A 161 -1.96 4.58 -15.71
C LYS A 161 -0.52 5.00 -15.84
N LYS A 162 -0.04 5.13 -17.09
CA LYS A 162 1.33 5.54 -17.34
C LYS A 162 1.58 6.97 -16.84
N ARG A 163 2.77 7.20 -16.32
CA ARG A 163 3.23 8.56 -16.04
C ARG A 163 3.51 9.30 -17.32
N LYS A 164 3.14 10.57 -17.33
CA LYS A 164 3.52 11.46 -18.41
C LYS A 164 4.93 11.99 -18.18
#